data_f66f4086b524cc5b343c9073fa394aa9
#
_entry.id   f66f4086b524cc5b343c9073fa394aa9
#
_cell.length_a   1.000
_cell.length_b   1.000
_cell.length_c   1.000
_cell.angle_alpha   90.00
_cell.angle_beta   90.00
_cell.angle_gamma   90.00
#
_symmetry.space_group_name_H-M   'P 1'
#
loop_
_entity.id
_entity.type
_entity.pdbx_description
1 polymer ?
#
loop_
_entity_poly.entity_id
_entity_poly.type
_entity_poly.pdbx_seq_one_letter_code
_entity_poly.pdbx_strand_id
1 'polypeptide(L)'
;YANGYFYLPGITPQQGLKLTASIQKQNVAGKIYYLSSYATLPRGYRDMSPTENFVKATLDYALPIYLGDYNLWSLLYFKRMTFIPFADYAIDVVPNYKQSIYWSVGTDLLFDIYPFRFNVPVSIGVRYAYTGPQEGNRNYFQFLFSLDLP
;
A
#
# COMPACT_ATOMS: atom_id res chain seq x y z
N TYR A 1 1.32 -18.18 6.26
CA TYR A 1 1.58 -16.85 5.70
C TYR A 1 3.03 -16.45 5.93
N ALA A 2 3.70 -16.00 4.87
CA ALA A 2 5.04 -15.42 4.96
C ALA A 2 5.06 -14.08 4.20
N ASN A 3 5.81 -13.12 4.73
CA ASN A 3 5.97 -11.81 4.12
C ASN A 3 7.44 -11.39 4.22
N GLY A 4 8.02 -10.97 3.11
CA GLY A 4 9.41 -10.53 3.01
C GLY A 4 9.50 -9.13 2.42
N TYR A 5 10.47 -8.36 2.92
CA TYR A 5 10.78 -7.03 2.45
C TYR A 5 12.22 -6.96 1.97
N PHE A 6 12.42 -6.32 0.84
CA PHE A 6 13.73 -6.05 0.29
C PHE A 6 13.84 -4.56 -0.06
N TYR A 7 14.85 -3.90 0.50
CA TYR A 7 15.07 -2.47 0.31
C TYR A 7 16.30 -2.25 -0.53
N LEU A 8 16.16 -1.44 -1.55
CA LEU A 8 17.24 -0.99 -2.42
C LEU A 8 17.37 0.53 -2.32
N PRO A 9 18.59 1.06 -2.39
CA PRO A 9 18.78 2.50 -2.53
C PRO A 9 18.19 2.96 -3.86
N GLY A 10 17.65 4.18 -3.87
CA GLY A 10 17.19 4.83 -5.09
C GLY A 10 18.33 5.48 -5.87
N ILE A 11 17.97 6.29 -6.85
CA ILE A 11 18.94 7.06 -7.67
C ILE A 11 19.69 8.08 -6.82
N THR A 12 19.04 8.62 -5.80
CA THR A 12 19.65 9.51 -4.81
C THR A 12 19.61 8.90 -3.42
N PRO A 13 20.50 9.30 -2.48
CA PRO A 13 20.55 8.73 -1.12
C PRO A 13 19.24 8.88 -0.32
N GLN A 14 18.40 9.81 -0.71
CA GLN A 14 17.13 10.08 -0.04
C GLN A 14 15.96 9.27 -0.61
N GLN A 15 16.15 8.61 -1.74
CA GLN A 15 15.15 7.79 -2.41
C GLN A 15 15.33 6.33 -2.03
N GLY A 16 14.22 5.59 -2.02
CA GLY A 16 14.24 4.17 -1.69
C GLY A 16 13.28 3.37 -2.53
N LEU A 17 13.74 2.21 -2.97
CA LEU A 17 12.92 1.20 -3.61
C LEU A 17 12.63 0.10 -2.60
N LYS A 18 11.36 -0.19 -2.38
CA LYS A 18 10.91 -1.28 -1.52
C LYS A 18 10.20 -2.33 -2.36
N LEU A 19 10.72 -3.54 -2.33
CA LEU A 19 10.05 -4.73 -2.84
C LEU A 19 9.42 -5.48 -1.67
N THR A 20 8.15 -5.83 -1.81
CA THR A 20 7.46 -6.68 -0.84
C THR A 20 6.97 -7.93 -1.55
N ALA A 21 7.25 -9.10 -0.98
CA ALA A 21 6.71 -10.36 -1.44
C ALA A 21 5.93 -11.03 -0.31
N SER A 22 4.70 -11.42 -0.60
CA SER A 22 3.82 -12.09 0.36
C SER A 22 3.32 -13.39 -0.24
N ILE A 23 3.33 -14.45 0.55
CA ILE A 23 2.78 -15.74 0.18
C ILE A 23 1.85 -16.24 1.30
N GLN A 24 0.69 -16.73 0.91
CA GLN A 24 -0.27 -17.38 1.79
C GLN A 24 -0.65 -18.72 1.23
N LYS A 25 -0.66 -19.72 2.10
CA LYS A 25 -1.22 -21.03 1.82
C LYS A 25 -2.10 -21.45 2.96
N GLN A 26 -3.33 -21.80 2.67
CA GLN A 26 -4.26 -22.35 3.66
C GLN A 26 -5.06 -23.51 3.02
N ASN A 27 -5.40 -24.48 3.84
CA ASN A 27 -6.24 -25.60 3.41
C ASN A 27 -7.64 -25.40 3.98
N VAL A 28 -8.56 -24.95 3.15
CA VAL A 28 -9.97 -24.70 3.52
C VAL A 28 -10.91 -25.82 3.09
N ALA A 29 -10.41 -26.86 2.43
CA ALA A 29 -11.24 -27.96 1.96
C ALA A 29 -12.01 -28.64 3.12
N GLY A 30 -13.32 -28.64 3.03
CA GLY A 30 -14.22 -29.32 3.98
C GLY A 30 -14.35 -28.66 5.37
N LYS A 31 -13.85 -27.43 5.56
CA LYS A 31 -13.96 -26.70 6.84
C LYS A 31 -15.11 -25.69 6.83
N ILE A 32 -15.86 -25.66 7.92
CA ILE A 32 -16.98 -24.72 8.12
C ILE A 32 -16.47 -23.31 8.48
N TYR A 33 -15.24 -23.20 8.98
CA TYR A 33 -14.65 -21.92 9.40
C TYR A 33 -13.57 -21.50 8.41
N TYR A 34 -13.77 -20.33 7.79
CA TYR A 34 -12.75 -19.66 6.99
C TYR A 34 -12.00 -18.70 7.89
N LEU A 35 -10.68 -18.86 7.97
CA LEU A 35 -9.84 -17.83 8.53
C LEU A 35 -9.78 -16.66 7.54
N SER A 36 -9.92 -15.45 8.04
CA SER A 36 -9.70 -14.27 7.22
C SER A 36 -8.30 -14.30 6.60
N SER A 37 -8.20 -13.88 5.34
CA SER A 37 -6.91 -13.83 4.66
C SER A 37 -5.97 -12.84 5.35
N TYR A 38 -4.76 -13.26 5.70
CA TYR A 38 -3.70 -12.38 6.19
C TYR A 38 -3.03 -11.61 5.05
N ALA A 39 -3.04 -12.17 3.84
CA ALA A 39 -2.55 -11.49 2.67
C ALA A 39 -3.58 -10.46 2.22
N THR A 40 -3.14 -9.23 2.00
CA THR A 40 -3.99 -8.16 1.49
C THR A 40 -3.97 -8.14 -0.02
N LEU A 41 -5.12 -7.88 -0.66
CA LEU A 41 -5.19 -7.63 -2.10
C LEU A 41 -4.26 -6.48 -2.54
N PRO A 42 -3.92 -6.41 -3.82
CA PRO A 42 -3.35 -5.20 -4.40
C PRO A 42 -4.17 -3.96 -4.07
N ARG A 43 -3.51 -2.83 -3.96
CA ARG A 43 -4.14 -1.56 -3.63
C ARG A 43 -5.23 -1.21 -4.65
N GLY A 44 -6.39 -0.73 -4.17
CA GLY A 44 -7.54 -0.41 -5.00
C GLY A 44 -8.60 -1.51 -5.13
N TYR A 45 -8.31 -2.72 -4.71
CA TYR A 45 -9.32 -3.78 -4.59
C TYR A 45 -9.96 -3.73 -3.20
N ARG A 46 -11.29 -3.87 -3.13
CA ARG A 46 -12.06 -3.70 -1.88
C ARG A 46 -12.40 -5.02 -1.21
N ASP A 47 -12.82 -6.00 -1.99
CA ASP A 47 -13.33 -7.25 -1.47
C ASP A 47 -12.41 -8.42 -1.82
N MET A 48 -12.01 -9.14 -0.81
CA MET A 48 -11.21 -10.34 -0.94
C MET A 48 -12.04 -11.56 -0.61
N SER A 49 -12.21 -12.45 -1.56
CA SER A 49 -12.71 -13.78 -1.29
C SER A 49 -11.66 -14.58 -0.52
N PRO A 50 -12.07 -15.54 0.35
CA PRO A 50 -11.12 -16.44 0.98
C PRO A 50 -10.31 -17.17 -0.08
N THR A 51 -8.98 -17.10 0.02
CA THR A 51 -8.07 -17.72 -0.95
C THR A 51 -7.28 -18.84 -0.31
N GLU A 52 -7.05 -19.93 -1.03
CA GLU A 52 -6.22 -21.04 -0.53
C GLU A 52 -4.73 -20.76 -0.77
N ASN A 53 -4.37 -20.40 -1.98
CA ASN A 53 -3.00 -20.10 -2.36
C ASN A 53 -2.93 -18.72 -2.98
N PHE A 54 -2.29 -17.80 -2.29
CA PHE A 54 -2.17 -16.40 -2.72
C PHE A 54 -0.71 -15.98 -2.70
N VAL A 55 -0.27 -15.36 -3.78
CA VAL A 55 1.07 -14.78 -3.90
C VAL A 55 0.92 -13.34 -4.37
N LYS A 56 1.60 -12.43 -3.70
CA LYS A 56 1.61 -10.99 -4.05
C LYS A 56 3.03 -10.46 -4.09
N ALA A 57 3.30 -9.65 -5.08
CA ALA A 57 4.51 -8.83 -5.18
C ALA A 57 4.10 -7.35 -5.26
N THR A 58 4.80 -6.50 -4.53
CA THR A 58 4.59 -5.05 -4.50
C THR A 58 5.91 -4.33 -4.71
N LEU A 59 5.90 -3.34 -5.57
CA LEU A 59 7.00 -2.43 -5.82
C LEU A 59 6.57 -1.03 -5.39
N ASP A 60 7.31 -0.42 -4.46
CA ASP A 60 7.13 0.96 -4.01
C ASP A 60 8.41 1.75 -4.24
N TYR A 61 8.32 2.92 -4.83
CA TYR A 61 9.46 3.82 -5.02
C TYR A 61 9.22 5.15 -4.28
N ALA A 62 9.87 5.32 -3.16
CA ALA A 62 9.69 6.51 -2.33
C ALA A 62 10.56 7.68 -2.84
N LEU A 63 9.90 8.77 -3.21
CA LEU A 63 10.49 10.03 -3.66
C LEU A 63 10.15 11.13 -2.64
N PRO A 64 10.97 11.32 -1.60
CA PRO A 64 10.77 12.43 -0.69
C PRO A 64 11.12 13.76 -1.40
N ILE A 65 10.18 14.69 -1.36
CA ILE A 65 10.32 16.05 -1.89
C ILE A 65 10.34 16.98 -0.69
N TYR A 66 11.47 17.60 -0.47
CA TYR A 66 11.60 18.60 0.58
C TYR A 66 10.96 19.90 0.11
N LEU A 67 9.88 20.33 0.76
CA LEU A 67 9.12 21.52 0.40
C LEU A 67 9.72 22.80 1.00
N GLY A 68 10.81 22.71 1.77
CA GLY A 68 11.25 23.79 2.64
C GLY A 68 10.27 23.92 3.82
N ASP A 69 10.69 24.67 4.82
CA ASP A 69 9.90 24.85 6.05
C ASP A 69 8.73 25.81 5.80
N TYR A 70 7.64 25.33 5.21
CA TYR A 70 6.44 26.11 5.01
C TYR A 70 5.57 26.10 6.26
N ASN A 71 5.48 27.26 6.89
CA ASN A 71 4.55 27.52 7.97
C ASN A 71 3.25 28.10 7.40
N LEU A 72 2.17 27.36 7.46
CA LEU A 72 0.84 27.92 7.21
C LEU A 72 0.30 28.50 8.52
N TRP A 73 0.62 29.76 8.77
CA TRP A 73 0.36 30.46 10.02
C TRP A 73 0.91 29.68 11.25
N SER A 74 0.38 29.97 12.43
CA SER A 74 0.75 29.27 13.68
C SER A 74 0.16 27.87 13.83
N LEU A 75 -0.63 27.39 12.84
CA LEU A 75 -1.49 26.21 12.96
C LEU A 75 -0.88 24.93 12.35
N LEU A 76 -0.16 25.06 11.22
CA LEU A 76 0.34 23.90 10.48
C LEU A 76 1.77 24.15 10.01
N TYR A 77 2.63 23.19 10.32
CA TYR A 77 3.99 23.15 9.81
C TYR A 77 4.13 21.97 8.86
N PHE A 78 4.44 22.25 7.59
CA PHE A 78 4.71 21.24 6.58
C PHE A 78 6.19 20.91 6.57
N LYS A 79 6.55 19.68 6.85
CA LYS A 79 7.94 19.23 6.89
C LYS A 79 8.39 18.65 5.57
N ARG A 80 7.59 17.73 5.01
CA ARG A 80 7.98 16.94 3.86
C ARG A 80 6.75 16.49 3.08
N MET A 81 6.90 16.40 1.78
CA MET A 81 6.00 15.71 0.89
C MET A 81 6.70 14.45 0.38
N THR A 82 6.03 13.32 0.36
CA THR A 82 6.57 12.08 -0.20
C THR A 82 5.63 11.58 -1.30
N PHE A 83 6.19 11.41 -2.48
CA PHE A 83 5.50 10.84 -3.63
C PHE A 83 5.95 9.39 -3.79
N ILE A 84 5.03 8.43 -3.82
CA ILE A 84 5.33 7.00 -3.86
C ILE A 84 4.55 6.36 -5.01
N PRO A 85 5.09 6.35 -6.24
CA PRO A 85 4.58 5.48 -7.28
C PRO A 85 4.72 4.02 -6.87
N PHE A 86 3.72 3.22 -7.22
CA PHE A 86 3.70 1.81 -6.88
C PHE A 86 3.13 0.94 -7.99
N ALA A 87 3.49 -0.32 -7.95
CA ALA A 87 2.90 -1.38 -8.75
C ALA A 87 2.70 -2.63 -7.89
N ASP A 88 1.50 -3.16 -7.89
CA ASP A 88 1.14 -4.39 -7.19
C ASP A 88 0.72 -5.45 -8.20
N TYR A 89 1.13 -6.69 -7.96
CA TYR A 89 0.72 -7.85 -8.73
C TYR A 89 0.43 -9.00 -7.80
N ALA A 90 -0.70 -9.68 -7.99
CA ALA A 90 -1.06 -10.83 -7.18
C ALA A 90 -1.73 -11.91 -8.01
N ILE A 91 -1.48 -13.14 -7.59
CA ILE A 91 -2.06 -14.35 -8.17
C ILE A 91 -2.77 -15.10 -7.06
N ASP A 92 -4.02 -15.42 -7.30
CA ASP A 92 -4.83 -16.28 -6.47
C ASP A 92 -5.12 -17.59 -7.20
N VAL A 93 -4.77 -18.69 -6.56
CA VAL A 93 -4.98 -20.04 -7.10
C VAL A 93 -5.86 -20.82 -6.14
N VAL A 94 -7.13 -20.97 -6.50
CA VAL A 94 -8.05 -21.86 -5.79
C VAL A 94 -8.08 -23.20 -6.50
N PRO A 95 -7.77 -24.32 -5.82
CA PRO A 95 -7.83 -25.65 -6.41
C PRO A 95 -9.22 -25.90 -7.04
N ASN A 96 -9.23 -26.42 -8.25
CA ASN A 96 -10.44 -26.68 -9.06
C ASN A 96 -11.20 -25.44 -9.57
N TYR A 97 -10.69 -24.24 -9.35
CA TYR A 97 -11.23 -22.98 -9.90
C TYR A 97 -10.21 -22.29 -10.78
N LYS A 98 -10.70 -21.32 -11.57
CA LYS A 98 -9.86 -20.52 -12.46
C LYS A 98 -8.92 -19.64 -11.64
N GLN A 99 -7.65 -19.63 -12.02
CA GLN A 99 -6.66 -18.70 -11.48
C GLN A 99 -7.11 -17.27 -11.69
N SER A 100 -7.08 -16.47 -10.64
CA SER A 100 -7.40 -15.04 -10.67
C SER A 100 -6.12 -14.21 -10.55
N ILE A 101 -5.95 -13.27 -11.47
CA ILE A 101 -4.82 -12.37 -11.50
C ILE A 101 -5.30 -10.97 -11.16
N TYR A 102 -4.69 -10.37 -10.14
CA TYR A 102 -4.95 -9.02 -9.70
C TYR A 102 -3.72 -8.15 -9.93
N TRP A 103 -3.89 -6.99 -10.46
CA TRP A 103 -2.81 -6.03 -10.58
C TRP A 103 -3.33 -4.60 -10.38
N SER A 104 -2.49 -3.75 -9.83
CA SER A 104 -2.78 -2.34 -9.74
C SER A 104 -1.51 -1.53 -9.87
N VAL A 105 -1.65 -0.35 -10.42
CA VAL A 105 -0.60 0.67 -10.50
C VAL A 105 -1.16 1.99 -10.01
N GLY A 106 -0.32 2.78 -9.37
CA GLY A 106 -0.81 4.03 -8.82
C GLY A 106 0.26 4.83 -8.11
N THR A 107 -0.21 5.75 -7.28
CA THR A 107 0.68 6.62 -6.51
C THR A 107 0.03 7.02 -5.19
N ASP A 108 0.86 7.12 -4.16
CA ASP A 108 0.53 7.72 -2.89
C ASP A 108 1.23 9.09 -2.81
N LEU A 109 0.50 10.10 -2.39
CA LEU A 109 1.03 11.42 -2.09
C LEU A 109 0.80 11.68 -0.60
N LEU A 110 1.88 11.75 0.16
CA LEU A 110 1.88 11.93 1.61
C LEU A 110 2.46 13.27 2.00
N PHE A 111 1.87 13.91 2.97
CA PHE A 111 2.34 15.15 3.58
C PHE A 111 2.57 14.91 5.08
N ASP A 112 3.80 15.11 5.52
CA ASP A 112 4.15 15.08 6.92
C ASP A 112 3.96 16.48 7.49
N ILE A 113 3.01 16.62 8.43
CA ILE A 113 2.62 17.88 9.06
C ILE A 113 2.75 17.80 10.57
N TYR A 114 3.05 18.93 11.20
CA TYR A 114 2.95 19.10 12.65
C TYR A 114 1.81 20.07 12.95
N PRO A 115 0.66 19.56 13.42
CA PRO A 115 -0.46 20.41 13.79
C PRO A 115 -0.19 21.11 15.12
N PHE A 116 -0.57 22.38 15.23
CA PHE A 116 -0.56 23.17 16.47
C PHE A 116 0.78 23.19 17.23
N ARG A 117 1.92 23.01 16.55
CA ARG A 117 3.27 22.87 17.16
C ARG A 117 3.39 21.67 18.12
N PHE A 118 2.50 20.69 18.04
CA PHE A 118 2.70 19.44 18.76
C PHE A 118 3.88 18.67 18.15
N ASN A 119 4.70 18.06 19.00
CA ASN A 119 5.84 17.24 18.56
C ASN A 119 5.41 15.88 17.96
N VAL A 120 4.14 15.69 17.71
CA VAL A 120 3.61 14.44 17.11
C VAL A 120 3.42 14.67 15.61
N PRO A 121 4.21 14.01 14.77
CA PRO A 121 4.04 14.09 13.33
C PRO A 121 2.75 13.39 12.90
N VAL A 122 2.03 14.03 12.03
CA VAL A 122 0.82 13.49 11.38
C VAL A 122 1.09 13.39 9.90
N SER A 123 0.93 12.21 9.33
CA SER A 123 1.01 12.03 7.88
C SER A 123 -0.40 11.95 7.31
N ILE A 124 -0.73 12.87 6.43
CA ILE A 124 -1.97 12.88 5.68
C ILE A 124 -1.67 12.73 4.19
N GLY A 125 -2.56 12.11 3.45
CA GLY A 125 -2.30 11.95 2.03
C GLY A 125 -3.47 11.43 1.24
N VAL A 126 -3.20 11.23 -0.03
CA VAL A 126 -4.14 10.65 -0.98
C VAL A 126 -3.46 9.55 -1.76
N ARG A 127 -4.23 8.50 -2.04
CA ARG A 127 -3.86 7.41 -2.92
C ARG A 127 -4.73 7.44 -4.15
N TYR A 128 -4.09 7.31 -5.29
CA TYR A 128 -4.75 6.94 -6.53
C TYR A 128 -4.25 5.59 -6.99
N ALA A 129 -5.14 4.67 -7.33
CA ALA A 129 -4.81 3.37 -7.90
C ALA A 129 -5.69 3.09 -9.12
N TYR A 130 -5.06 2.58 -10.17
CA TYR A 130 -5.71 2.02 -11.33
C TYR A 130 -5.60 0.50 -11.28
N THR A 131 -6.73 -0.20 -11.29
CA THR A 131 -6.82 -1.64 -11.09
C THR A 131 -7.10 -2.39 -12.38
N GLY A 132 -6.80 -3.69 -12.38
CA GLY A 132 -7.14 -4.58 -13.46
C GLY A 132 -8.64 -4.78 -13.66
N PRO A 133 -9.04 -5.52 -14.72
CA PRO A 133 -10.44 -5.62 -15.17
C PRO A 133 -11.37 -6.42 -14.24
N GLN A 134 -10.86 -7.00 -13.18
CA GLN A 134 -11.65 -7.77 -12.21
C GLN A 134 -12.45 -6.89 -11.25
N GLU A 135 -12.09 -5.62 -11.13
CA GLU A 135 -12.85 -4.62 -10.38
C GLU A 135 -13.73 -3.84 -11.35
N GLY A 136 -15.02 -3.64 -11.01
CA GLY A 136 -15.97 -2.93 -11.88
C GLY A 136 -15.61 -1.46 -12.10
N ASN A 137 -15.03 -0.80 -11.06
CA ASN A 137 -14.50 0.55 -11.15
C ASN A 137 -12.98 0.49 -11.11
N ARG A 138 -12.33 0.78 -12.22
CA ARG A 138 -10.87 0.72 -12.36
C ARG A 138 -10.12 1.86 -11.68
N ASN A 139 -10.80 2.93 -11.34
CA ASN A 139 -10.20 4.09 -10.68
C ASN A 139 -10.56 4.09 -9.19
N TYR A 140 -9.55 4.11 -8.36
CA TYR A 140 -9.71 4.08 -6.92
C TYR A 140 -8.99 5.27 -6.28
N PHE A 141 -9.71 5.99 -5.42
CA PHE A 141 -9.18 7.08 -4.62
C PHE A 141 -9.39 6.78 -3.13
N GLN A 142 -8.37 7.05 -2.34
CA GLN A 142 -8.40 6.84 -0.90
C GLN A 142 -7.66 7.97 -0.18
N PHE A 143 -8.23 8.45 0.93
CA PHE A 143 -7.50 9.26 1.89
C PHE A 143 -6.65 8.38 2.79
N LEU A 144 -5.41 8.82 3.01
CA LEU A 144 -4.45 8.18 3.91
C LEU A 144 -4.26 9.06 5.13
N PHE A 145 -4.24 8.43 6.30
CA PHE A 145 -3.99 9.10 7.56
C PHE A 145 -3.17 8.19 8.45
N SER A 146 -2.07 8.70 8.99
CA SER A 146 -1.22 8.00 9.94
C SER A 146 -0.77 8.94 11.05
N LEU A 147 -0.78 8.45 12.26
CA LEU A 147 -0.21 9.08 13.44
C LEU A 147 1.00 8.27 13.87
N ASP A 148 2.18 8.88 13.83
CA ASP A 148 3.38 8.30 14.42
C ASP A 148 3.42 8.72 15.89
N LEU A 149 2.86 7.86 16.76
CA LEU A 149 3.00 8.01 18.20
C LEU A 149 4.35 7.43 18.62
N PRO A 150 5.13 8.13 19.47
CA PRO A 150 6.42 7.67 19.96
C PRO A 150 6.32 6.42 20.85
#